data_2f7caadcc25a713e283460a94348f13f
#
_entry.id   2f7caadcc25a713e283460a94348f13f
#
_cell.length_a   1.000
_cell.length_b   1.000
_cell.length_c   1.000
_cell.angle_alpha   90.00
_cell.angle_beta   90.00
_cell.angle_gamma   90.00
#
_symmetry.space_group_name_H-M   'P 1'
#
loop_
_entity.id
_entity.type
_entity.pdbx_description
1 polymer ?
#
loop_
_entity_poly.entity_id
_entity_poly.type
_entity_poly.pdbx_seq_one_letter_code
_entity_poly.pdbx_strand_id
1 'polypeptide(L)'
;PEQVQRMESRVTYAVVADARDEEVLRSLAVRNYDCAVVAIGSDLAASVVITMNLKELGVPQVICKAEGDTQKRALEKIGADKVLIPEREAGVKLAQAVTSSSILDFIELSDQYGIAELTLPEAWVGRTIRELNIRAKYGVNLIAVRENGKINVVPDADEPLPAGCVLVAVGANDKLTRLRG
;
A
#
# COMPACT_ATOMS: atom_id res chain seq x y z
N PRO A 1 18.57 -1.75 -21.91
CA PRO A 1 18.01 -1.35 -23.21
C PRO A 1 16.58 -1.80 -23.39
N GLU A 2 16.25 -3.11 -23.28
CA GLU A 2 14.88 -3.62 -23.50
C GLU A 2 13.83 -3.05 -22.54
N GLN A 3 14.16 -2.88 -21.27
CA GLN A 3 13.23 -2.31 -20.27
C GLN A 3 12.89 -0.84 -20.60
N VAL A 4 13.88 -0.06 -21.06
CA VAL A 4 13.66 1.33 -21.46
C VAL A 4 12.75 1.38 -22.68
N GLN A 5 12.99 0.55 -23.70
CA GLN A 5 12.14 0.46 -24.89
C GLN A 5 10.68 0.12 -24.56
N ARG A 6 10.44 -0.79 -23.59
CA ARG A 6 9.07 -1.12 -23.11
C ARG A 6 8.37 0.06 -22.46
N MET A 7 9.12 1.01 -21.92
CA MET A 7 8.56 2.18 -21.23
C MET A 7 8.36 3.38 -22.16
N GLU A 8 9.01 3.46 -23.31
CA GLU A 8 8.93 4.61 -24.24
C GLU A 8 7.52 5.03 -24.61
N SER A 9 6.60 4.07 -24.80
CA SER A 9 5.21 4.36 -25.13
C SER A 9 4.33 4.68 -23.91
N ARG A 10 4.88 4.58 -22.68
CA ARG A 10 4.13 4.68 -21.42
C ARG A 10 4.54 5.87 -20.57
N VAL A 11 5.67 6.50 -20.86
CA VAL A 11 6.22 7.62 -20.13
C VAL A 11 6.59 8.77 -21.08
N THR A 12 6.72 9.96 -20.54
CA THR A 12 7.08 11.15 -21.34
C THR A 12 8.49 11.05 -21.91
N TYR A 13 9.43 10.47 -21.16
CA TYR A 13 10.80 10.31 -21.58
C TYR A 13 11.42 9.08 -20.94
N ALA A 14 12.09 8.27 -21.73
CA ALA A 14 12.81 7.09 -21.27
C ALA A 14 14.25 7.13 -21.80
N VAL A 15 15.24 6.93 -20.93
CA VAL A 15 16.65 7.03 -21.28
C VAL A 15 17.45 5.94 -20.59
N VAL A 16 18.52 5.47 -21.24
CA VAL A 16 19.54 4.61 -20.66
C VAL A 16 20.70 5.52 -20.23
N ALA A 17 20.90 5.62 -18.91
CA ALA A 17 21.94 6.48 -18.34
C ALA A 17 22.41 5.94 -16.99
N ASP A 18 23.61 6.34 -16.56
CA ASP A 18 24.11 6.06 -15.21
C ASP A 18 23.75 7.23 -14.28
N ALA A 19 22.74 7.02 -13.45
CA ALA A 19 22.26 8.06 -12.52
C ALA A 19 23.25 8.32 -11.34
N ARG A 20 24.35 7.58 -11.20
CA ARG A 20 25.40 7.89 -10.23
C ARG A 20 26.25 9.09 -10.69
N ASP A 21 26.24 9.37 -11.98
CA ASP A 21 26.91 10.53 -12.56
C ASP A 21 26.02 11.77 -12.39
N GLU A 22 26.51 12.73 -11.63
CA GLU A 22 25.79 13.98 -11.35
C GLU A 22 25.55 14.79 -12.64
N GLU A 23 26.50 14.79 -13.59
CA GLU A 23 26.35 15.53 -14.85
C GLU A 23 25.22 14.95 -15.70
N VAL A 24 25.02 13.63 -15.65
CA VAL A 24 23.88 12.97 -16.28
C VAL A 24 22.57 13.46 -15.66
N LEU A 25 22.48 13.49 -14.34
CA LEU A 25 21.29 13.99 -13.64
C LEU A 25 21.01 15.48 -13.95
N ARG A 26 22.06 16.30 -14.05
CA ARG A 26 21.97 17.71 -14.47
C ARG A 26 21.45 17.83 -15.90
N SER A 27 21.95 17.01 -16.83
CA SER A 27 21.51 17.01 -18.23
C SER A 27 20.03 16.61 -18.37
N LEU A 28 19.53 15.77 -17.48
CA LEU A 28 18.12 15.38 -17.37
C LEU A 28 17.24 16.42 -16.66
N ALA A 29 17.85 17.53 -16.22
CA ALA A 29 17.19 18.63 -15.53
C ALA A 29 16.37 18.17 -14.31
N VAL A 30 16.88 17.19 -13.53
CA VAL A 30 16.17 16.57 -12.39
C VAL A 30 15.69 17.54 -11.34
N ARG A 31 16.35 18.71 -11.20
CA ARG A 31 15.93 19.79 -10.30
C ARG A 31 14.53 20.35 -10.59
N ASN A 32 14.00 20.08 -11.79
CA ASN A 32 12.68 20.58 -12.21
C ASN A 32 11.56 19.57 -11.89
N TYR A 33 11.89 18.42 -11.31
CA TYR A 33 10.91 17.42 -10.92
C TYR A 33 10.50 17.59 -9.46
N ASP A 34 9.23 17.39 -9.18
CA ASP A 34 8.68 17.45 -7.82
C ASP A 34 9.09 16.24 -6.98
N CYS A 35 9.30 15.11 -7.65
CA CYS A 35 9.65 13.85 -6.99
C CYS A 35 10.55 12.98 -7.86
N ALA A 36 11.53 12.34 -7.22
CA ALA A 36 12.34 11.29 -7.82
C ALA A 36 12.19 9.96 -7.06
N VAL A 37 12.15 8.85 -7.79
CA VAL A 37 12.07 7.51 -7.21
C VAL A 37 13.33 6.71 -7.55
N VAL A 38 14.10 6.32 -6.54
CA VAL A 38 15.30 5.47 -6.65
C VAL A 38 14.86 4.02 -6.36
N ALA A 39 14.62 3.25 -7.43
CA ALA A 39 14.09 1.90 -7.33
C ALA A 39 15.17 0.79 -7.52
N ILE A 40 16.41 1.07 -7.13
CA ILE A 40 17.55 0.14 -7.21
C ILE A 40 17.66 -0.58 -5.85
N GLY A 41 17.02 -1.75 -5.71
CA GLY A 41 17.03 -2.49 -4.44
C GLY A 41 18.37 -3.19 -4.15
N SER A 42 18.96 -3.82 -5.15
CA SER A 42 20.10 -4.72 -4.98
C SER A 42 21.47 -4.04 -4.84
N ASP A 43 21.60 -2.76 -5.21
CA ASP A 43 22.84 -1.99 -5.11
C ASP A 43 22.66 -0.79 -4.17
N LEU A 44 23.01 -1.01 -2.89
CA LEU A 44 22.96 0.03 -1.88
C LEU A 44 23.91 1.19 -2.20
N ALA A 45 25.09 0.91 -2.71
CA ALA A 45 26.08 1.96 -3.00
C ALA A 45 25.57 2.89 -4.10
N ALA A 46 25.02 2.34 -5.19
CA ALA A 46 24.36 3.15 -6.22
C ALA A 46 23.16 3.94 -5.66
N SER A 47 22.30 3.29 -4.87
CA SER A 47 21.14 3.96 -4.26
C SER A 47 21.54 5.14 -3.37
N VAL A 48 22.62 4.99 -2.59
CA VAL A 48 23.20 6.04 -1.73
C VAL A 48 23.68 7.22 -2.57
N VAL A 49 24.54 6.97 -3.57
CA VAL A 49 25.13 8.03 -4.42
C VAL A 49 24.03 8.79 -5.17
N ILE A 50 23.09 8.06 -5.77
CA ILE A 50 21.98 8.68 -6.52
C ILE A 50 21.09 9.52 -5.60
N THR A 51 20.74 9.01 -4.41
CA THR A 51 19.92 9.75 -3.45
C THR A 51 20.60 11.04 -3.01
N MET A 52 21.90 10.98 -2.70
CA MET A 52 22.70 12.14 -2.32
C MET A 52 22.72 13.19 -3.46
N ASN A 53 23.05 12.78 -4.67
CA ASN A 53 23.10 13.68 -5.83
C ASN A 53 21.73 14.34 -6.09
N LEU A 54 20.62 13.57 -6.01
CA LEU A 54 19.29 14.12 -6.21
C LEU A 54 18.93 15.18 -5.15
N LYS A 55 19.28 14.93 -3.89
CA LYS A 55 19.05 15.91 -2.79
C LYS A 55 19.94 17.15 -2.96
N GLU A 56 21.20 17.00 -3.33
CA GLU A 56 22.13 18.11 -3.62
C GLU A 56 21.70 18.94 -4.83
N LEU A 57 21.12 18.30 -5.85
CA LEU A 57 20.52 18.97 -7.01
C LEU A 57 19.18 19.65 -6.71
N GLY A 58 18.65 19.51 -5.48
CA GLY A 58 17.47 20.21 -5.01
C GLY A 58 16.14 19.57 -5.37
N VAL A 59 16.10 18.26 -5.65
CA VAL A 59 14.83 17.54 -5.84
C VAL A 59 14.03 17.56 -4.54
N PRO A 60 12.80 18.11 -4.53
CA PRO A 60 12.03 18.29 -3.30
C PRO A 60 11.74 16.98 -2.56
N GLN A 61 11.33 15.94 -3.29
CA GLN A 61 11.00 14.65 -2.72
C GLN A 61 11.80 13.52 -3.36
N VAL A 62 12.53 12.74 -2.55
CA VAL A 62 13.27 11.56 -3.01
C VAL A 62 12.74 10.34 -2.26
N ILE A 63 12.16 9.39 -3.02
CA ILE A 63 11.62 8.14 -2.50
C ILE A 63 12.56 7.02 -2.91
N CYS A 64 12.97 6.16 -1.96
CA CYS A 64 13.88 5.06 -2.23
C CYS A 64 13.23 3.70 -1.96
N LYS A 65 13.64 2.69 -2.76
CA LYS A 65 13.40 1.29 -2.44
C LYS A 65 14.56 0.76 -1.61
N ALA A 66 14.26 -0.03 -0.59
CA ALA A 66 15.24 -0.81 0.18
C ALA A 66 14.82 -2.28 0.26
N GLU A 67 15.78 -3.18 0.50
CA GLU A 67 15.53 -4.61 0.70
C GLU A 67 15.43 -4.98 2.19
N GLY A 68 15.84 -4.07 3.10
CA GLY A 68 15.79 -4.33 4.55
C GLY A 68 16.06 -3.08 5.38
N ASP A 69 15.92 -3.23 6.72
CA ASP A 69 15.99 -2.12 7.67
C ASP A 69 17.33 -1.39 7.71
N THR A 70 18.44 -2.10 7.47
CA THR A 70 19.76 -1.47 7.45
C THR A 70 19.90 -0.52 6.26
N GLN A 71 19.44 -0.94 5.09
CA GLN A 71 19.41 -0.08 3.89
C GLN A 71 18.44 1.08 4.09
N LYS A 72 17.24 0.81 4.63
CA LYS A 72 16.25 1.83 4.92
C LYS A 72 16.85 2.93 5.80
N ARG A 73 17.44 2.59 6.95
CA ARG A 73 18.07 3.55 7.85
C ARG A 73 19.22 4.33 7.21
N ALA A 74 20.01 3.69 6.34
CA ALA A 74 21.09 4.36 5.62
C ALA A 74 20.54 5.42 4.67
N LEU A 75 19.55 5.08 3.85
CA LEU A 75 18.93 5.99 2.88
C LEU A 75 18.19 7.15 3.56
N GLU A 76 17.49 6.90 4.67
CA GLU A 76 16.85 7.95 5.47
C GLU A 76 17.89 8.95 6.03
N LYS A 77 19.04 8.45 6.51
CA LYS A 77 20.12 9.32 7.03
C LYS A 77 20.79 10.19 5.97
N ILE A 78 20.76 9.76 4.70
CA ILE A 78 21.32 10.51 3.58
C ILE A 78 20.33 11.56 3.07
N GLY A 79 19.08 11.51 3.52
CA GLY A 79 18.07 12.50 3.18
C GLY A 79 16.98 12.00 2.25
N ALA A 80 16.80 10.69 2.07
CA ALA A 80 15.60 10.16 1.43
C ALA A 80 14.37 10.56 2.25
N ASP A 81 13.37 11.16 1.60
CA ASP A 81 12.15 11.63 2.27
C ASP A 81 11.22 10.46 2.62
N LYS A 82 11.30 9.38 1.85
CA LYS A 82 10.57 8.14 2.12
C LYS A 82 11.36 6.92 1.65
N VAL A 83 11.38 5.86 2.44
CA VAL A 83 12.00 4.59 2.04
C VAL A 83 10.99 3.46 2.23
N LEU A 84 10.76 2.70 1.15
CA LEU A 84 9.82 1.59 1.09
C LEU A 84 10.59 0.26 1.03
N ILE A 85 10.01 -0.77 1.64
CA ILE A 85 10.44 -2.17 1.51
C ILE A 85 9.26 -2.96 0.94
N PRO A 86 9.02 -2.92 -0.40
CA PRO A 86 7.82 -3.47 -1.03
C PRO A 86 7.63 -4.97 -0.74
N GLU A 87 8.72 -5.72 -0.68
CA GLU A 87 8.69 -7.16 -0.41
C GLU A 87 8.17 -7.47 0.99
N ARG A 88 8.50 -6.65 1.99
CA ARG A 88 7.96 -6.78 3.35
C ARG A 88 6.47 -6.47 3.38
N GLU A 89 6.05 -5.37 2.77
CA GLU A 89 4.64 -4.96 2.71
C GLU A 89 3.80 -6.03 2.01
N ALA A 90 4.29 -6.56 0.88
CA ALA A 90 3.64 -7.66 0.18
C ALA A 90 3.62 -8.95 1.01
N GLY A 91 4.70 -9.26 1.72
CA GLY A 91 4.79 -10.44 2.60
C GLY A 91 3.81 -10.38 3.76
N VAL A 92 3.67 -9.21 4.40
CA VAL A 92 2.68 -9.00 5.48
C VAL A 92 1.26 -9.20 4.95
N LYS A 93 0.93 -8.59 3.81
CA LYS A 93 -0.39 -8.76 3.17
C LYS A 93 -0.67 -10.22 2.82
N LEU A 94 0.30 -10.91 2.25
CA LEU A 94 0.16 -12.34 1.92
C LEU A 94 -0.03 -13.19 3.17
N ALA A 95 0.74 -12.95 4.22
CA ALA A 95 0.59 -13.66 5.49
C ALA A 95 -0.81 -13.47 6.09
N GLN A 96 -1.33 -12.24 6.07
CA GLN A 96 -2.69 -11.94 6.51
C GLN A 96 -3.73 -12.68 5.67
N ALA A 97 -3.62 -12.68 4.35
CA ALA A 97 -4.53 -13.38 3.45
C ALA A 97 -4.53 -14.90 3.65
N VAL A 98 -3.37 -15.50 3.93
CA VAL A 98 -3.24 -16.96 4.14
C VAL A 98 -3.69 -17.38 5.54
N THR A 99 -3.45 -16.55 6.56
CA THR A 99 -3.81 -16.87 7.95
C THR A 99 -5.25 -16.55 8.30
N SER A 100 -5.93 -15.72 7.51
CA SER A 100 -7.32 -15.31 7.73
C SER A 100 -8.19 -15.72 6.55
N SER A 101 -8.92 -16.82 6.71
CA SER A 101 -9.87 -17.28 5.67
C SER A 101 -11.02 -16.31 5.39
N SER A 102 -11.28 -15.36 6.29
CA SER A 102 -12.34 -14.37 6.19
C SER A 102 -11.87 -12.98 5.77
N ILE A 103 -10.56 -12.66 5.83
CA ILE A 103 -10.03 -11.36 5.42
C ILE A 103 -9.52 -11.48 3.98
N LEU A 104 -10.15 -10.76 3.05
CA LEU A 104 -9.79 -10.72 1.64
C LEU A 104 -8.72 -9.68 1.33
N ASP A 105 -8.77 -8.54 2.02
CA ASP A 105 -7.78 -7.45 1.94
C ASP A 105 -7.73 -6.69 3.25
N PHE A 106 -6.59 -6.04 3.52
CA PHE A 106 -6.36 -5.29 4.75
C PHE A 106 -5.55 -4.02 4.49
N ILE A 107 -6.03 -2.90 5.02
CA ILE A 107 -5.34 -1.61 5.00
C ILE A 107 -5.02 -1.22 6.43
N GLU A 108 -3.73 -1.17 6.76
CA GLU A 108 -3.26 -0.70 8.05
C GLU A 108 -3.36 0.82 8.13
N LEU A 109 -4.09 1.32 9.13
CA LEU A 109 -4.18 2.75 9.45
C LEU A 109 -3.15 3.14 10.51
N SER A 110 -2.87 2.21 11.43
CA SER A 110 -1.84 2.31 12.46
C SER A 110 -1.54 0.91 13.00
N ASP A 111 -0.54 0.78 13.88
CA ASP A 111 -0.21 -0.48 14.57
C ASP A 111 -1.41 -1.12 15.28
N GLN A 112 -2.44 -0.35 15.61
CA GLN A 112 -3.60 -0.80 16.39
C GLN A 112 -4.90 -0.87 15.59
N TYR A 113 -5.05 -0.13 14.49
CA TYR A 113 -6.29 0.03 13.74
C TYR A 113 -6.11 -0.20 12.25
N GLY A 114 -7.11 -0.78 11.61
CA GLY A 114 -7.12 -1.03 10.18
C GLY A 114 -8.51 -1.04 9.57
N ILE A 115 -8.53 -1.18 8.25
CA ILE A 115 -9.72 -1.47 7.45
C ILE A 115 -9.53 -2.86 6.87
N ALA A 116 -10.55 -3.71 6.98
CA ALA A 116 -10.52 -5.05 6.42
C ALA A 116 -11.69 -5.29 5.47
N GLU A 117 -11.42 -5.95 4.36
CA GLU A 117 -12.44 -6.62 3.54
C GLU A 117 -12.66 -8.03 4.07
N LEU A 118 -13.90 -8.34 4.41
CA LEU A 118 -14.28 -9.59 5.06
C LEU A 118 -15.34 -10.32 4.22
N THR A 119 -15.21 -11.62 4.07
CA THR A 119 -16.31 -12.43 3.57
C THR A 119 -17.48 -12.40 4.55
N LEU A 120 -18.71 -12.29 4.04
CA LEU A 120 -19.90 -12.35 4.89
C LEU A 120 -19.97 -13.72 5.58
N PRO A 121 -20.01 -13.78 6.93
CA PRO A 121 -20.27 -15.01 7.66
C PRO A 121 -21.61 -15.63 7.27
N GLU A 122 -21.69 -16.93 7.10
CA GLU A 122 -22.96 -17.63 6.74
C GLU A 122 -24.10 -17.30 7.71
N ALA A 123 -23.80 -17.22 8.98
CA ALA A 123 -24.78 -16.88 10.02
C ALA A 123 -25.36 -15.45 9.91
N TRP A 124 -24.78 -14.60 9.06
CA TRP A 124 -25.22 -13.22 8.86
C TRP A 124 -26.01 -13.03 7.56
N VAL A 125 -26.02 -14.04 6.68
CA VAL A 125 -26.76 -14.01 5.41
C VAL A 125 -28.25 -13.77 5.68
N GLY A 126 -28.84 -12.81 4.97
CA GLY A 126 -30.25 -12.43 5.10
C GLY A 126 -30.59 -11.64 6.36
N ARG A 127 -29.63 -11.35 7.23
CA ARG A 127 -29.82 -10.48 8.39
C ARG A 127 -29.46 -9.04 8.08
N THR A 128 -30.05 -8.11 8.79
CA THR A 128 -29.77 -6.69 8.63
C THR A 128 -28.60 -6.24 9.52
N ILE A 129 -27.92 -5.14 9.14
CA ILE A 129 -26.84 -4.54 9.94
C ILE A 129 -27.36 -4.17 11.34
N ARG A 130 -28.61 -3.71 11.43
CA ARG A 130 -29.29 -3.36 12.69
C ARG A 130 -29.47 -4.56 13.61
N GLU A 131 -29.97 -5.69 13.09
CA GLU A 131 -30.17 -6.93 13.87
C GLU A 131 -28.84 -7.50 14.34
N LEU A 132 -27.81 -7.42 13.51
CA LEU A 132 -26.46 -7.91 13.81
C LEU A 132 -25.78 -7.08 14.90
N ASN A 133 -26.15 -5.79 15.02
CA ASN A 133 -25.59 -4.84 15.99
C ASN A 133 -24.05 -4.92 16.04
N ILE A 134 -23.42 -4.91 14.84
CA ILE A 134 -22.01 -5.21 14.64
C ILE A 134 -21.12 -4.31 15.50
N ARG A 135 -21.44 -3.02 15.53
CA ARG A 135 -20.67 -2.04 16.30
C ARG A 135 -20.64 -2.36 17.80
N ALA A 136 -21.78 -2.68 18.40
CA ALA A 136 -21.85 -2.94 19.84
C ALA A 136 -21.28 -4.31 20.21
N LYS A 137 -21.53 -5.34 19.39
CA LYS A 137 -21.10 -6.72 19.68
C LYS A 137 -19.63 -6.96 19.40
N TYR A 138 -19.11 -6.42 18.29
CA TYR A 138 -17.77 -6.73 17.81
C TYR A 138 -16.79 -5.55 17.92
N GLY A 139 -17.30 -4.34 18.18
CA GLY A 139 -16.49 -3.14 18.32
C GLY A 139 -15.82 -2.67 17.04
N VAL A 140 -16.44 -2.98 15.89
CA VAL A 140 -16.02 -2.53 14.56
C VAL A 140 -17.14 -1.79 13.87
N ASN A 141 -16.81 -0.87 12.95
CA ASN A 141 -17.81 -0.17 12.15
C ASN A 141 -17.79 -0.74 10.72
N LEU A 142 -18.95 -1.12 10.21
CA LEU A 142 -19.15 -1.45 8.82
C LEU A 142 -19.23 -0.14 8.02
N ILE A 143 -18.37 0.02 7.02
CA ILE A 143 -18.25 1.23 6.22
C ILE A 143 -18.70 1.05 4.77
N ALA A 144 -18.72 -0.19 4.28
CA ALA A 144 -19.24 -0.50 2.95
C ALA A 144 -19.66 -1.97 2.84
N VAL A 145 -20.51 -2.25 1.85
CA VAL A 145 -20.82 -3.59 1.37
C VAL A 145 -20.53 -3.68 -0.12
N ARG A 146 -19.79 -4.70 -0.55
CA ARG A 146 -19.51 -4.95 -1.95
C ARG A 146 -20.26 -6.20 -2.42
N GLU A 147 -21.07 -6.03 -3.47
CA GLU A 147 -21.82 -7.10 -4.11
C GLU A 147 -21.62 -7.03 -5.63
N ASN A 148 -21.37 -8.17 -6.28
CA ASN A 148 -21.22 -8.26 -7.74
C ASN A 148 -20.25 -7.21 -8.34
N GLY A 149 -19.15 -6.90 -7.62
CA GLY A 149 -18.15 -5.91 -8.03
C GLY A 149 -18.55 -4.45 -7.81
N LYS A 150 -19.78 -4.17 -7.37
CA LYS A 150 -20.23 -2.82 -6.99
C LYS A 150 -20.09 -2.62 -5.49
N ILE A 151 -19.54 -1.46 -5.11
CA ILE A 151 -19.39 -1.09 -3.71
C ILE A 151 -20.47 -0.07 -3.31
N ASN A 152 -21.18 -0.36 -2.21
CA ASN A 152 -22.09 0.56 -1.56
C ASN A 152 -21.43 1.08 -0.26
N VAL A 153 -21.06 2.35 -0.23
CA VAL A 153 -20.35 2.99 0.91
C VAL A 153 -21.32 3.59 1.94
N VAL A 154 -22.63 3.51 1.70
CA VAL A 154 -23.69 3.91 2.64
C VAL A 154 -24.72 2.79 2.68
N PRO A 155 -24.35 1.59 3.22
CA PRO A 155 -25.29 0.48 3.27
C PRO A 155 -26.46 0.81 4.20
N ASP A 156 -27.66 0.47 3.75
CA ASP A 156 -28.87 0.63 4.57
C ASP A 156 -28.82 -0.37 5.75
N ALA A 157 -29.02 0.15 6.96
CA ALA A 157 -28.97 -0.66 8.16
C ALA A 157 -30.14 -1.66 8.28
N ASP A 158 -31.21 -1.43 7.54
CA ASP A 158 -32.44 -2.25 7.54
C ASP A 158 -32.52 -3.18 6.30
N GLU A 159 -31.57 -3.08 5.37
CA GLU A 159 -31.50 -3.97 4.22
C GLU A 159 -30.79 -5.29 4.58
N PRO A 160 -31.36 -6.46 4.22
CA PRO A 160 -30.73 -7.75 4.46
C PRO A 160 -29.42 -7.91 3.68
N LEU A 161 -28.38 -8.38 4.34
CA LEU A 161 -27.08 -8.65 3.71
C LEU A 161 -27.19 -9.85 2.75
N PRO A 162 -26.88 -9.68 1.46
CA PRO A 162 -27.01 -10.75 0.47
C PRO A 162 -25.88 -11.80 0.61
N ALA A 163 -26.18 -13.04 0.28
CA ALA A 163 -25.18 -14.10 0.25
C ALA A 163 -24.00 -13.76 -0.68
N GLY A 164 -22.78 -14.04 -0.24
CA GLY A 164 -21.57 -13.83 -1.05
C GLY A 164 -21.10 -12.37 -1.15
N CYS A 165 -21.73 -11.42 -0.46
CA CYS A 165 -21.21 -10.07 -0.40
C CYS A 165 -19.93 -9.99 0.45
N VAL A 166 -19.16 -8.95 0.22
CA VAL A 166 -17.96 -8.62 0.98
C VAL A 166 -18.25 -7.41 1.85
N LEU A 167 -17.96 -7.51 3.12
CA LEU A 167 -18.07 -6.43 4.09
C LEU A 167 -16.76 -5.65 4.16
N VAL A 168 -16.83 -4.33 4.18
CA VAL A 168 -15.67 -3.48 4.47
C VAL A 168 -15.87 -2.87 5.85
N ALA A 169 -14.99 -3.21 6.79
CA ALA A 169 -15.10 -2.80 8.18
C ALA A 169 -13.84 -2.10 8.67
N VAL A 170 -14.00 -1.12 9.56
CA VAL A 170 -12.92 -0.41 10.24
C VAL A 170 -12.98 -0.69 11.74
N GLY A 171 -11.82 -0.94 12.36
CA GLY A 171 -11.73 -1.22 13.79
C GLY A 171 -10.33 -1.56 14.27
N ALA A 172 -10.23 -1.97 15.54
CA ALA A 172 -8.98 -2.47 16.08
C ALA A 172 -8.58 -3.80 15.41
N ASN A 173 -7.30 -3.98 15.14
CA ASN A 173 -6.77 -5.12 14.37
C ASN A 173 -7.15 -6.46 14.99
N ASP A 174 -7.11 -6.58 16.33
CA ASP A 174 -7.52 -7.77 17.08
C ASP A 174 -9.02 -8.08 16.96
N LYS A 175 -9.86 -7.05 16.78
CA LYS A 175 -11.31 -7.19 16.63
C LYS A 175 -11.69 -7.54 15.19
N LEU A 176 -11.03 -6.95 14.20
CA LEU A 176 -11.24 -7.29 12.80
C LEU A 176 -10.91 -8.77 12.54
N THR A 177 -9.84 -9.30 13.14
CA THR A 177 -9.47 -10.72 13.02
C THR A 177 -10.44 -11.67 13.73
N ARG A 178 -11.22 -11.18 14.70
CA ARG A 178 -12.24 -11.97 15.43
C ARG A 178 -13.62 -11.99 14.74
N LEU A 179 -13.84 -11.19 13.72
CA LEU A 179 -15.05 -11.24 12.89
C LEU A 179 -15.09 -12.53 12.03
N ARG A 180 -14.78 -13.65 12.66
CA ARG A 180 -14.90 -14.97 12.07
C ARG A 180 -16.32 -15.48 12.33
N GLY A 181 -17.04 -15.82 11.27
CA GLY A 181 -18.26 -16.60 11.40
C GLY A 181 -17.98 -17.95 12.03
#